data_d12826d81f61df42bcee6cccf7170d90
#
_entry.id   d12826d81f61df42bcee6cccf7170d90
#
_cell.length_a   1.000
_cell.length_b   1.000
_cell.length_c   1.000
_cell.angle_alpha   90.00
_cell.angle_beta   90.00
_cell.angle_gamma   90.00
#
_symmetry.space_group_name_H-M   'P 1'
#
loop_
_entity.id
_entity.type
_entity.pdbx_description
1 polymer ?
#
loop_
_entity_poly.entity_id
_entity_poly.type
_entity_poly.pdbx_seq_one_letter_code
_entity_poly.pdbx_strand_id
1 'polypeptide(L)'
;MFSHGGWAQEKLDALLDGLHRDAHEGNFQTYFARYSSDAVFLGTDKSERWTIEEFKSYAKPAFVDGHGWTYAVVERNWEGDGNTRWFDEILLNEKLGHCRGTGVVQLINGEWKIAHYALTMLVPNAIAADVGSQPREADKLQ
;
A
#
# COMPACT_ATOMS: atom_id res chain seq x y z
N MET A 1 29.36 -6.62 -8.95
CA MET A 1 29.05 -6.16 -9.19
C MET A 1 28.14 -5.50 -9.08
N PHE A 2 27.76 -5.04 -9.18
CA PHE A 2 27.03 -4.35 -8.98
C PHE A 2 26.07 -4.12 -9.48
N SER A 3 25.73 -4.15 -9.44
CA SER A 3 24.83 -3.42 -9.24
C SER A 3 23.64 -3.11 -10.08
N HIS A 4 23.21 -3.98 -11.01
CA HIS A 4 21.92 -3.87 -11.67
C HIS A 4 20.79 -4.02 -10.65
N GLY A 5 20.97 -4.91 -9.67
CA GLY A 5 20.01 -5.08 -8.60
C GLY A 5 19.81 -3.83 -7.77
N GLY A 6 20.90 -3.15 -7.39
CA GLY A 6 20.82 -1.93 -6.61
C GLY A 6 20.13 -0.79 -7.35
N TRP A 7 20.41 -0.66 -8.66
CA TRP A 7 19.79 0.39 -9.46
C TRP A 7 18.28 0.15 -9.65
N ALA A 8 17.89 -1.09 -9.88
CA ALA A 8 16.48 -1.45 -9.96
C ALA A 8 15.78 -1.19 -8.62
N GLN A 9 16.44 -1.53 -7.50
CA GLN A 9 15.87 -1.31 -6.18
C GLN A 9 15.67 0.18 -5.89
N GLU A 10 16.59 1.04 -6.34
CA GLU A 10 16.40 2.49 -6.19
C GLU A 10 15.14 2.97 -6.88
N LYS A 11 14.86 2.47 -8.10
CA LYS A 11 13.64 2.83 -8.82
C LYS A 11 12.40 2.28 -8.13
N LEU A 12 12.49 1.06 -7.60
CA LEU A 12 11.39 0.43 -6.89
C LEU A 12 11.07 1.17 -5.59
N ASP A 13 12.11 1.54 -4.84
CA ASP A 13 11.92 2.33 -3.63
C ASP A 13 11.34 3.71 -3.96
N ALA A 14 11.80 4.33 -5.05
CA ALA A 14 11.28 5.63 -5.48
C ALA A 14 9.80 5.55 -5.84
N LEU A 15 9.37 4.43 -6.43
CA LEU A 15 7.95 4.21 -6.75
C LEU A 15 7.09 4.23 -5.49
N LEU A 16 7.49 3.47 -4.47
CA LEU A 16 6.71 3.38 -3.24
C LEU A 16 6.86 4.62 -2.36
N ASP A 17 8.05 5.22 -2.31
CA ASP A 17 8.23 6.47 -1.58
C ASP A 17 7.38 7.57 -2.20
N GLY A 18 7.33 7.61 -3.52
CA GLY A 18 6.47 8.52 -4.25
C GLY A 18 4.99 8.28 -3.99
N LEU A 19 4.59 7.02 -3.90
CA LEU A 19 3.22 6.66 -3.59
C LEU A 19 2.79 7.26 -2.25
N HIS A 20 3.61 7.06 -1.21
CA HIS A 20 3.30 7.57 0.12
C HIS A 20 3.35 9.10 0.19
N ARG A 21 4.28 9.72 -0.54
CA ARG A 21 4.35 11.18 -0.63
C ARG A 21 3.12 11.75 -1.32
N ASP A 22 2.70 11.14 -2.43
CA ASP A 22 1.51 11.59 -3.15
C ASP A 22 0.26 11.48 -2.29
N ALA A 23 0.14 10.41 -1.50
CA ALA A 23 -0.98 10.26 -0.58
C ALA A 23 -0.97 11.36 0.49
N HIS A 24 0.20 11.62 1.06
CA HIS A 24 0.33 12.65 2.09
C HIS A 24 -0.01 14.05 1.54
N GLU A 25 0.42 14.34 0.32
CA GLU A 25 0.22 15.64 -0.30
C GLU A 25 -1.12 15.76 -1.04
N GLY A 26 -1.87 14.67 -1.17
CA GLY A 26 -3.14 14.70 -1.87
C GLY A 26 -3.02 14.77 -3.38
N ASN A 27 -1.92 14.27 -3.93
CA ASN A 27 -1.68 14.27 -5.38
C ASN A 27 -2.39 13.08 -6.03
N PHE A 28 -3.68 13.23 -6.26
CA PHE A 28 -4.55 12.15 -6.73
C PHE A 28 -4.08 11.51 -8.03
N GLN A 29 -3.86 12.32 -9.05
CA GLN A 29 -3.49 11.80 -10.37
C GLN A 29 -2.15 11.07 -10.36
N THR A 30 -1.16 11.64 -9.70
CA THR A 30 0.17 11.03 -9.62
C THR A 30 0.13 9.75 -8.78
N TYR A 31 -0.63 9.77 -7.70
CA TYR A 31 -0.81 8.59 -6.85
C TYR A 31 -1.33 7.42 -7.67
N PHE A 32 -2.41 7.62 -8.42
CA PHE A 32 -3.05 6.54 -9.18
C PHE A 32 -2.28 6.18 -10.45
N ALA A 33 -1.48 7.10 -10.99
CA ALA A 33 -0.63 6.79 -12.13
C ALA A 33 0.46 5.76 -11.81
N ARG A 34 0.75 5.52 -10.51
CA ARG A 34 1.74 4.53 -10.09
C ARG A 34 1.21 3.10 -10.13
N TYR A 35 -0.09 2.93 -10.26
CA TYR A 35 -0.73 1.61 -10.35
C TYR A 35 -0.90 1.17 -11.79
N SER A 36 -0.84 -0.15 -12.02
CA SER A 36 -1.24 -0.68 -13.32
C SER A 36 -2.77 -0.57 -13.49
N SER A 37 -3.23 -0.61 -14.73
CA SER A 37 -4.67 -0.44 -15.02
C SER A 37 -5.53 -1.56 -14.45
N ASP A 38 -4.95 -2.74 -14.23
CA ASP A 38 -5.66 -3.89 -13.68
C ASP A 38 -5.28 -4.16 -12.22
N ALA A 39 -4.73 -3.17 -11.54
CA ALA A 39 -4.29 -3.33 -10.15
C ALA A 39 -5.47 -3.57 -9.22
N VAL A 40 -5.16 -4.26 -8.12
CA VAL A 40 -6.10 -4.53 -7.03
C VAL A 40 -5.53 -3.95 -5.74
N PHE A 41 -6.37 -3.26 -4.98
CA PHE A 41 -5.99 -2.74 -3.67
C PHE A 41 -6.85 -3.39 -2.59
N LEU A 42 -6.20 -3.87 -1.52
CA LEU A 42 -6.88 -4.43 -0.36
C LEU A 42 -6.68 -3.48 0.81
N GLY A 43 -7.78 -2.96 1.35
CA GLY A 43 -7.74 -2.10 2.53
C GLY A 43 -7.79 -2.90 3.82
N THR A 44 -7.86 -2.20 4.94
CA THR A 44 -7.79 -2.82 6.26
C THR A 44 -9.10 -3.48 6.70
N ASP A 45 -10.22 -3.14 6.08
CA ASP A 45 -11.50 -3.76 6.39
C ASP A 45 -11.75 -4.94 5.44
N LYS A 46 -12.39 -5.99 5.92
CA LYS A 46 -12.62 -7.20 5.12
C LYS A 46 -13.44 -6.95 3.85
N SER A 47 -14.21 -5.87 3.81
CA SER A 47 -15.01 -5.50 2.64
C SER A 47 -14.19 -4.76 1.58
N GLU A 48 -12.97 -4.35 1.91
CA GLU A 48 -12.19 -3.42 1.07
C GLU A 48 -11.27 -4.17 0.12
N ARG A 49 -11.87 -4.72 -0.93
CA ARG A 49 -11.14 -5.26 -2.07
C ARG A 49 -11.62 -4.54 -3.31
N TRP A 50 -10.74 -3.71 -3.88
CA TRP A 50 -11.12 -2.80 -4.96
C TRP A 50 -10.28 -3.02 -6.22
N THR A 51 -10.96 -2.93 -7.37
CA THR A 51 -10.27 -2.63 -8.63
C THR A 51 -9.70 -1.23 -8.51
N ILE A 52 -8.80 -0.86 -9.43
CA ILE A 52 -8.22 0.48 -9.37
C ILE A 52 -9.28 1.57 -9.55
N GLU A 53 -10.30 1.34 -10.37
CA GLU A 53 -11.37 2.31 -10.57
C GLU A 53 -12.24 2.47 -9.33
N GLU A 54 -12.54 1.38 -8.66
CA GLU A 54 -13.27 1.42 -7.40
C GLU A 54 -12.46 2.13 -6.31
N PHE A 55 -11.14 1.87 -6.26
CA PHE A 55 -10.27 2.51 -5.29
C PHE A 55 -10.18 4.02 -5.55
N LYS A 56 -10.12 4.45 -6.81
CA LYS A 56 -10.16 5.87 -7.16
C LYS A 56 -11.41 6.54 -6.60
N SER A 57 -12.56 5.90 -6.77
CA SER A 57 -13.83 6.45 -6.27
C SER A 57 -13.82 6.56 -4.75
N TYR A 58 -13.31 5.56 -4.06
CA TYR A 58 -13.19 5.57 -2.61
C TYR A 58 -12.24 6.68 -2.12
N ALA A 59 -11.10 6.81 -2.78
CA ALA A 59 -10.03 7.72 -2.36
C ALA A 59 -10.31 9.19 -2.67
N LYS A 60 -11.07 9.46 -3.70
CA LYS A 60 -11.26 10.81 -4.21
C LYS A 60 -11.65 11.84 -3.15
N PRO A 61 -12.65 11.58 -2.29
CA PRO A 61 -13.00 12.55 -1.25
C PRO A 61 -11.86 12.86 -0.29
N ALA A 62 -11.01 11.87 0.01
CA ALA A 62 -9.90 12.06 0.94
C ALA A 62 -8.82 12.96 0.34
N PHE A 63 -8.69 13.02 -0.99
CA PHE A 63 -7.64 13.78 -1.67
C PHE A 63 -8.07 15.20 -2.06
N VAL A 64 -9.34 15.55 -1.83
CA VAL A 64 -9.90 16.84 -2.31
C VAL A 64 -9.23 18.04 -1.67
N ASP A 65 -8.84 17.96 -0.40
CA ASP A 65 -8.31 19.09 0.35
C ASP A 65 -6.78 19.18 0.34
N GLY A 66 -6.12 18.52 -0.64
CA GLY A 66 -4.67 18.58 -0.76
C GLY A 66 -3.92 17.66 0.18
N HIS A 67 -4.60 16.70 0.76
CA HIS A 67 -3.98 15.64 1.53
C HIS A 67 -4.90 14.42 1.52
N GLY A 68 -4.31 13.25 1.52
CA GLY A 68 -5.05 12.00 1.63
C GLY A 68 -4.78 11.36 2.99
N TRP A 69 -3.86 10.40 3.01
CA TRP A 69 -3.47 9.72 4.25
C TRP A 69 -1.96 9.67 4.36
N THR A 70 -1.47 9.52 5.59
CA THR A 70 -0.04 9.59 5.87
C THR A 70 0.45 8.30 6.49
N TYR A 71 1.42 7.69 5.82
CA TYR A 71 2.12 6.51 6.31
C TYR A 71 3.62 6.76 6.20
N ALA A 72 4.32 6.67 7.34
CA ALA A 72 5.77 6.79 7.36
C ALA A 72 6.38 5.39 7.24
N VAL A 73 7.32 5.23 6.32
CA VAL A 73 7.99 3.94 6.11
C VAL A 73 8.99 3.70 7.22
N VAL A 74 8.87 2.57 7.93
CA VAL A 74 9.82 2.15 8.96
C VAL A 74 10.86 1.22 8.36
N GLU A 75 10.43 0.26 7.53
CA GLU A 75 11.34 -0.61 6.79
C GLU A 75 10.63 -1.12 5.53
N ARG A 76 11.42 -1.58 4.57
CA ARG A 76 10.89 -2.17 3.33
C ARG A 76 11.84 -3.24 2.84
N ASN A 77 11.26 -4.34 2.39
CA ASN A 77 12.03 -5.47 1.84
C ASN A 77 11.51 -5.80 0.45
N TRP A 78 12.43 -6.12 -0.46
CA TRP A 78 12.13 -6.49 -1.83
C TRP A 78 12.55 -7.93 -2.09
N GLU A 79 11.73 -8.64 -2.87
CA GLU A 79 12.00 -10.01 -3.32
C GLU A 79 11.70 -10.14 -4.80
N GLY A 80 12.24 -11.19 -5.41
CA GLY A 80 12.03 -11.49 -6.82
C GLY A 80 13.09 -10.87 -7.71
N ASP A 81 12.99 -11.19 -8.99
CA ASP A 81 13.88 -10.66 -10.02
C ASP A 81 13.11 -10.48 -11.32
N GLY A 82 13.79 -9.97 -12.37
CA GLY A 82 13.12 -9.76 -13.64
C GLY A 82 12.06 -8.67 -13.57
N ASN A 83 10.97 -8.90 -14.27
CA ASN A 83 9.93 -7.89 -14.51
C ASN A 83 8.79 -7.91 -13.49
N THR A 84 8.84 -8.82 -12.53
CA THR A 84 7.85 -8.90 -11.45
C THR A 84 8.59 -9.00 -10.12
N ARG A 85 8.32 -8.08 -9.23
CA ARG A 85 8.91 -8.05 -7.91
C ARG A 85 7.80 -7.96 -6.89
N TRP A 86 8.06 -8.42 -5.66
CA TRP A 86 7.11 -8.24 -4.57
C TRP A 86 7.84 -7.65 -3.38
N PHE A 87 7.07 -7.06 -2.49
CA PHE A 87 7.63 -6.32 -1.35
C PHE A 87 6.75 -6.47 -0.14
N ASP A 88 7.35 -6.18 1.00
CA ASP A 88 6.63 -5.89 2.22
C ASP A 88 7.25 -4.66 2.87
N GLU A 89 6.45 -3.90 3.59
CA GLU A 89 6.94 -2.73 4.29
C GLU A 89 6.20 -2.58 5.62
N ILE A 90 6.92 -2.08 6.61
CA ILE A 90 6.32 -1.67 7.88
C ILE A 90 6.11 -0.17 7.80
N LEU A 91 4.89 0.24 8.11
CA LEU A 91 4.46 1.63 8.03
C LEU A 91 3.95 2.07 9.39
N LEU A 92 4.07 3.35 9.67
CA LEU A 92 3.48 3.93 10.88
C LEU A 92 2.45 4.98 10.49
N ASN A 93 1.25 4.83 11.01
CA ASN A 93 0.16 5.76 10.82
C ASN A 93 -0.28 6.27 12.19
N GLU A 94 -0.55 7.56 12.28
CA GLU A 94 -0.89 8.20 13.56
C GLU A 94 -2.14 7.60 14.18
N LYS A 95 -3.12 7.23 13.36
CA LYS A 95 -4.41 6.72 13.84
C LYS A 95 -4.41 5.21 14.03
N LEU A 96 -3.78 4.48 13.08
CA LEU A 96 -3.86 3.02 13.04
C LEU A 96 -2.65 2.32 13.68
N GLY A 97 -1.61 3.10 14.04
CA GLY A 97 -0.38 2.51 14.58
C GLY A 97 0.45 1.86 13.48
N HIS A 98 1.13 0.78 13.83
CA HIS A 98 1.94 0.06 12.86
C HIS A 98 1.06 -0.74 11.92
N CYS A 99 1.37 -0.64 10.63
CA CYS A 99 0.68 -1.36 9.57
C CYS A 99 1.71 -2.07 8.71
N ARG A 100 1.26 -3.05 7.94
CA ARG A 100 2.09 -3.70 6.91
C ARG A 100 1.47 -3.46 5.56
N GLY A 101 2.29 -2.95 4.64
CA GLY A 101 1.96 -2.94 3.23
C GLY A 101 2.66 -4.10 2.55
N THR A 102 1.96 -4.83 1.71
CA THR A 102 2.55 -5.86 0.85
C THR A 102 2.03 -5.68 -0.55
N GLY A 103 2.81 -6.09 -1.52
CA GLY A 103 2.33 -5.95 -2.87
C GLY A 103 3.25 -6.53 -3.92
N VAL A 104 2.81 -6.34 -5.16
CA VAL A 104 3.51 -6.81 -6.35
C VAL A 104 3.68 -5.64 -7.29
N VAL A 105 4.87 -5.50 -7.88
CA VAL A 105 5.13 -4.51 -8.91
C VAL A 105 5.57 -5.21 -10.18
N GLN A 106 5.23 -4.63 -11.32
CA GLN A 106 5.57 -5.17 -12.62
C GLN A 106 6.16 -4.09 -13.50
N LEU A 107 7.14 -4.47 -14.31
CA LEU A 107 7.72 -3.58 -15.33
C LEU A 107 6.83 -3.68 -16.56
N ILE A 108 6.17 -2.58 -16.91
CA ILE A 108 5.22 -2.51 -18.02
C ILE A 108 5.63 -1.35 -18.92
N ASN A 109 5.99 -1.66 -20.16
CA ASN A 109 6.41 -0.65 -21.14
C ASN A 109 7.52 0.26 -20.60
N GLY A 110 8.48 -0.34 -19.90
CA GLY A 110 9.65 0.40 -19.38
C GLY A 110 9.40 1.11 -18.06
N GLU A 111 8.21 1.01 -17.48
CA GLU A 111 7.88 1.65 -16.21
C GLU A 111 7.43 0.65 -15.17
N TRP A 112 7.90 0.81 -13.94
CA TRP A 112 7.43 0.00 -12.82
C TRP A 112 6.06 0.50 -12.36
N LYS A 113 5.11 -0.44 -12.26
CA LYS A 113 3.75 -0.17 -11.81
C LYS A 113 3.37 -1.11 -10.69
N ILE A 114 2.55 -0.62 -9.77
CA ILE A 114 2.02 -1.44 -8.69
C ILE A 114 0.82 -2.22 -9.22
N ALA A 115 0.90 -3.54 -9.19
CA ALA A 115 -0.17 -4.42 -9.66
C ALA A 115 -1.06 -4.91 -8.54
N HIS A 116 -0.56 -4.90 -7.30
CA HIS A 116 -1.28 -5.37 -6.14
C HIS A 116 -0.73 -4.68 -4.90
N TYR A 117 -1.61 -4.18 -4.04
CA TYR A 117 -1.21 -3.61 -2.74
C TYR A 117 -2.22 -4.03 -1.68
N ALA A 118 -1.72 -4.53 -0.55
CA ALA A 118 -2.55 -4.90 0.59
C ALA A 118 -2.04 -4.17 1.82
N LEU A 119 -2.93 -3.52 2.55
CA LEU A 119 -2.60 -2.83 3.79
C LEU A 119 -3.27 -3.54 4.95
N THR A 120 -2.50 -3.87 5.98
CA THR A 120 -2.99 -4.59 7.14
C THR A 120 -2.52 -3.89 8.42
N MET A 121 -3.42 -3.72 9.37
CA MET A 121 -3.03 -3.26 10.71
C MET A 121 -2.28 -4.38 11.41
N LEU A 122 -1.21 -4.03 12.13
CA LEU A 122 -0.42 -5.01 12.85
C LEU A 122 -0.82 -5.00 14.32
N VAL A 123 -1.22 -6.17 14.80
CA VAL A 123 -1.66 -6.34 16.18
C VAL A 123 -0.60 -7.12 16.94
N PRO A 124 -0.09 -6.59 18.07
CA PRO A 124 0.86 -7.35 18.89
C PRO A 124 0.26 -8.66 19.36
N ASN A 125 1.08 -9.73 19.34
CA ASN A 125 0.61 -11.05 19.77
C ASN A 125 0.05 -11.03 21.18
N ALA A 126 0.61 -10.20 22.06
CA ALA A 126 0.19 -10.15 23.46
C ALA A 126 -1.28 -9.77 23.66
N ILE A 127 -1.86 -9.03 22.69
CA ILE A 127 -3.27 -8.58 22.79
C ILE A 127 -4.13 -9.15 21.66
N ALA A 128 -3.58 -10.05 20.86
CA ALA A 128 -4.27 -10.50 19.64
C ALA A 128 -5.61 -11.17 19.93
N ALA A 129 -5.70 -11.97 20.98
CA ALA A 129 -6.95 -12.63 21.34
C ALA A 129 -8.04 -11.62 21.74
N ASP A 130 -7.68 -10.61 22.50
CA ASP A 130 -8.62 -9.57 22.92
C ASP A 130 -9.09 -8.75 21.72
N VAL A 131 -8.15 -8.35 20.85
CA VAL A 131 -8.49 -7.62 19.64
C VAL A 131 -9.37 -8.49 18.73
N GLY A 132 -9.05 -9.77 18.62
CA GLY A 132 -9.79 -10.70 17.75
C GLY A 132 -11.25 -10.90 18.17
N SER A 133 -11.60 -10.64 19.41
CA SER A 133 -12.99 -10.74 19.85
C SER A 133 -13.84 -9.56 19.36
N GLN A 134 -13.24 -8.40 19.17
CA GLN A 134 -13.95 -7.15 18.82
C GLN A 134 -14.55 -7.18 17.41
N PRO A 135 -13.83 -7.64 16.36
CA PRO A 135 -14.43 -7.76 15.03
C PRO A 135 -15.64 -8.67 15.00
N ARG A 136 -15.65 -9.74 15.80
CA ARG A 136 -16.81 -10.64 15.87
C ARG A 136 -18.04 -9.93 16.44
N GLU A 137 -17.85 -9.09 17.45
CA GLU A 137 -18.94 -8.29 17.98
C GLU A 137 -19.42 -7.25 16.97
N ALA A 138 -18.48 -6.58 16.30
CA ALA A 138 -18.82 -5.60 15.26
C ALA A 138 -19.58 -6.24 14.09
N ASP A 139 -19.20 -7.45 13.69
CA ASP A 139 -19.88 -8.16 12.61
C ASP A 139 -21.34 -8.46 12.92
N LYS A 140 -21.68 -8.63 14.19
CA LYS A 140 -23.08 -8.86 14.59
C LYS A 140 -23.96 -7.62 14.37
N LEU A 141 -23.37 -6.46 14.21
CA LEU A 141 -24.11 -5.20 14.02
C LEU A 141 -24.38 -4.90 12.54
N GLN A 142 -23.85 -5.71 11.62
CA GLN A 142 -24.00 -5.47 10.17
C GLN A 142 -25.14 -6.28 9.57
#